data_b5401ad3bf8426abdb1d4525421fc205
#
_entry.id   b5401ad3bf8426abdb1d4525421fc205
#
_cell.length_a   1.000
_cell.length_b   1.000
_cell.length_c   1.000
_cell.angle_alpha   90.00
_cell.angle_beta   90.00
_cell.angle_gamma   90.00
#
_symmetry.space_group_name_H-M   'P 1'
#
loop_
_entity.id
_entity.type
_entity.pdbx_description
1 polymer ?
#
loop_
_entity_poly.entity_id
_entity_poly.type
_entity_poly.pdbx_seq_one_letter_code
_entity_poly.pdbx_strand_id
1 'polypeptide(L)'
;MLNAAAGEIKICSLHNFCPLPMGVNQSAPNLYQFTAESDRERDSAIKHTLKTLEFATRVKAPLVVLHLGSVEMKDYSGKFKEMLERGEKGSSKYEKLVAELVKVREAKKAKFVERLYATLRKVIPEAEARGIKLGCENREALEELPFEDDFALLFRELSSPVMTYWHDTGHAQIKENLGFIQHAQHLQTFSDRLAGFHIHDVQPPARDHCAPGSGSVNFPALKPMVKAQHIKVFEFSPAMPVEVLKQGVAHVKRLWGE
;
A
#
# COMPACT_ATOMS: atom_id res chain seq x y z
N MET A 1 20.32 -12.66 -6.04
CA MET A 1 20.47 -12.07 -7.38
C MET A 1 20.95 -13.06 -8.44
N LEU A 2 21.90 -13.94 -8.13
CA LEU A 2 22.40 -14.93 -9.10
C LEU A 2 21.29 -15.82 -9.67
N ASN A 3 20.37 -16.30 -8.87
CA ASN A 3 19.27 -17.18 -9.31
C ASN A 3 18.25 -16.48 -10.22
N ALA A 4 17.98 -15.19 -9.97
CA ALA A 4 17.12 -14.39 -10.83
C ALA A 4 17.80 -14.10 -12.19
N ALA A 5 19.11 -13.85 -12.18
CA ALA A 5 19.89 -13.66 -13.40
C ALA A 5 20.00 -14.96 -14.24
N ALA A 6 20.01 -16.13 -13.58
CA ALA A 6 19.99 -17.44 -14.22
C ALA A 6 18.59 -17.85 -14.75
N GLY A 7 17.54 -17.05 -14.47
CA GLY A 7 16.16 -17.37 -14.88
C GLY A 7 15.45 -18.38 -13.99
N GLU A 8 16.05 -18.79 -12.88
CA GLU A 8 15.46 -19.71 -11.91
C GLU A 8 14.34 -19.06 -11.08
N ILE A 9 14.41 -17.74 -10.88
CA ILE A 9 13.43 -16.96 -10.14
C ILE A 9 12.98 -15.78 -11.00
N LYS A 10 11.67 -15.63 -11.18
CA LYS A 10 11.06 -14.46 -11.82
C LYS A 10 10.69 -13.43 -10.76
N ILE A 11 11.23 -12.23 -10.87
CA ILE A 11 10.85 -11.10 -10.01
C ILE A 11 9.63 -10.42 -10.63
N CYS A 12 8.48 -10.51 -9.96
CA CYS A 12 7.22 -9.96 -10.47
C CYS A 12 6.94 -8.52 -10.03
N SER A 13 7.54 -8.08 -8.92
CA SER A 13 7.46 -6.70 -8.43
C SER A 13 8.64 -6.39 -7.53
N LEU A 14 8.90 -5.11 -7.33
CA LEU A 14 9.78 -4.61 -6.27
C LEU A 14 8.98 -3.65 -5.40
N HIS A 15 9.35 -3.57 -4.13
CA HIS A 15 8.88 -2.51 -3.26
C HIS A 15 9.91 -1.37 -3.22
N ASN A 16 9.48 -0.13 -3.23
CA ASN A 16 10.34 1.03 -3.03
C ASN A 16 10.77 1.08 -1.54
N PHE A 17 12.04 1.23 -1.19
CA PHE A 17 13.22 1.46 -2.03
C PHE A 17 14.02 0.16 -2.19
N CYS A 18 14.35 -0.19 -3.42
CA CYS A 18 15.16 -1.37 -3.73
C CYS A 18 16.18 -1.07 -4.87
N PRO A 19 17.50 -1.22 -4.69
CA PRO A 19 18.15 -1.66 -3.45
C PRO A 19 18.00 -0.65 -2.32
N LEU A 20 18.14 -1.13 -1.09
CA LEU A 20 18.05 -0.28 0.09
C LEU A 20 19.07 0.88 0.03
N PRO A 21 18.70 2.05 0.53
CA PRO A 21 19.64 3.17 0.68
C PRO A 21 20.82 2.80 1.57
N MET A 22 21.97 3.44 1.33
CA MET A 22 23.17 3.19 2.12
C MET A 22 22.92 3.41 3.62
N GLY A 23 23.35 2.48 4.46
CA GLY A 23 23.16 2.52 5.91
C GLY A 23 21.82 1.95 6.38
N VAL A 24 20.93 1.55 5.46
CA VAL A 24 19.65 0.90 5.77
C VAL A 24 19.82 -0.60 5.57
N ASN A 25 19.56 -1.39 6.61
CA ASN A 25 19.77 -2.83 6.63
C ASN A 25 18.50 -3.67 6.68
N GLN A 26 17.33 -3.01 6.67
CA GLN A 26 16.02 -3.66 6.65
C GLN A 26 15.05 -2.88 5.76
N SER A 27 13.91 -3.48 5.40
CA SER A 27 12.86 -2.81 4.64
C SER A 27 12.45 -1.49 5.31
N ALA A 28 12.45 -0.40 4.56
CA ALA A 28 12.12 0.93 5.06
C ALA A 28 11.38 1.75 3.98
N PRO A 29 10.17 1.34 3.59
CA PRO A 29 9.42 1.98 2.50
C PRO A 29 9.00 3.41 2.80
N ASN A 30 8.93 3.79 4.08
CA ASN A 30 8.60 5.13 4.54
C ASN A 30 9.84 6.00 4.89
N LEU A 31 11.05 5.54 4.56
CA LEU A 31 12.31 6.25 4.89
C LEU A 31 12.36 7.67 4.30
N TYR A 32 11.87 7.83 3.07
CA TYR A 32 11.74 9.12 2.40
C TYR A 32 10.32 9.26 1.87
N GLN A 33 9.63 10.32 2.27
CA GLN A 33 8.25 10.55 1.86
C GLN A 33 8.16 11.51 0.68
N PHE A 34 7.33 11.19 -0.30
CA PHE A 34 7.03 12.06 -1.44
C PHE A 34 6.31 13.35 -1.02
N THR A 35 5.70 13.34 0.15
CA THR A 35 4.97 14.45 0.76
C THR A 35 5.80 15.29 1.73
N ALA A 36 7.05 14.90 2.03
CA ALA A 36 7.87 15.53 3.06
C ALA A 36 7.94 17.06 2.91
N GLU A 37 8.04 17.78 4.03
CA GLU A 37 8.20 19.24 4.01
C GLU A 37 9.56 19.66 3.45
N SER A 38 10.59 18.90 3.77
CA SER A 38 11.95 19.12 3.30
C SER A 38 12.13 18.78 1.82
N ASP A 39 12.57 19.75 1.03
CA ASP A 39 12.96 19.52 -0.38
C ASP A 39 14.03 18.43 -0.48
N ARG A 40 15.02 18.44 0.42
CA ARG A 40 16.09 17.45 0.47
C ARG A 40 15.57 16.02 0.66
N GLU A 41 14.52 15.85 1.46
CA GLU A 41 13.91 14.55 1.66
C GLU A 41 13.14 14.10 0.41
N ARG A 42 12.36 15.00 -0.21
CA ARG A 42 11.66 14.70 -1.46
C ARG A 42 12.64 14.39 -2.60
N ASP A 43 13.75 15.10 -2.70
CA ASP A 43 14.81 14.79 -3.68
C ASP A 43 15.46 13.43 -3.39
N SER A 44 15.59 13.04 -2.11
CA SER A 44 16.04 11.70 -1.73
C SER A 44 15.01 10.63 -2.11
N ALA A 45 13.70 10.89 -1.89
CA ALA A 45 12.63 10.00 -2.33
C ALA A 45 12.68 9.78 -3.85
N ILE A 46 12.78 10.85 -4.64
CA ILE A 46 12.93 10.78 -6.10
C ILE A 46 14.18 9.97 -6.48
N LYS A 47 15.34 10.36 -5.97
CA LYS A 47 16.62 9.73 -6.29
C LYS A 47 16.61 8.22 -6.04
N HIS A 48 16.08 7.80 -4.91
CA HIS A 48 16.04 6.37 -4.55
C HIS A 48 14.95 5.62 -5.31
N THR A 49 13.83 6.27 -5.67
CA THR A 49 12.84 5.68 -6.57
C THR A 49 13.40 5.47 -7.98
N LEU A 50 14.15 6.44 -8.52
CA LEU A 50 14.82 6.27 -9.81
C LEU A 50 15.83 5.12 -9.80
N LYS A 51 16.57 4.93 -8.70
CA LYS A 51 17.44 3.76 -8.52
C LYS A 51 16.63 2.45 -8.46
N THR A 52 15.47 2.47 -7.83
CA THR A 52 14.57 1.29 -7.81
C THR A 52 14.08 0.97 -9.22
N LEU A 53 13.71 1.96 -10.02
CA LEU A 53 13.32 1.76 -11.43
C LEU A 53 14.47 1.21 -12.28
N GLU A 54 15.68 1.74 -12.10
CA GLU A 54 16.90 1.21 -12.76
C GLU A 54 17.14 -0.25 -12.37
N PHE A 55 17.01 -0.57 -11.08
CA PHE A 55 17.17 -1.94 -10.60
C PHE A 55 16.06 -2.85 -11.12
N ALA A 56 14.80 -2.38 -11.15
CA ALA A 56 13.67 -3.11 -11.71
C ALA A 56 13.91 -3.47 -13.19
N THR A 57 14.45 -2.53 -13.98
CA THR A 57 14.86 -2.79 -15.38
C THR A 57 15.88 -3.92 -15.46
N ARG A 58 16.92 -3.91 -14.61
CA ARG A 58 17.98 -4.93 -14.60
C ARG A 58 17.49 -6.31 -14.25
N VAL A 59 16.53 -6.41 -13.30
CA VAL A 59 15.96 -7.70 -12.87
C VAL A 59 14.67 -8.06 -13.61
N LYS A 60 14.27 -7.23 -14.59
CA LYS A 60 13.06 -7.39 -15.40
C LYS A 60 11.77 -7.44 -14.59
N ALA A 61 11.73 -6.70 -13.46
CA ALA A 61 10.52 -6.53 -12.67
C ALA A 61 9.59 -5.51 -13.37
N PRO A 62 8.34 -5.86 -13.69
CA PRO A 62 7.44 -5.00 -14.46
C PRO A 62 6.76 -3.92 -13.61
N LEU A 63 6.91 -3.96 -12.30
CA LEU A 63 6.18 -3.08 -11.38
C LEU A 63 7.02 -2.74 -10.14
N VAL A 64 6.86 -1.50 -9.67
CA VAL A 64 7.38 -1.02 -8.38
C VAL A 64 6.22 -0.53 -7.53
N VAL A 65 6.09 -1.09 -6.32
CA VAL A 65 5.10 -0.66 -5.32
C VAL A 65 5.62 0.56 -4.57
N LEU A 66 4.75 1.54 -4.36
CA LEU A 66 5.09 2.83 -3.75
C LEU A 66 4.21 3.13 -2.54
N HIS A 67 4.83 3.47 -1.40
CA HIS A 67 4.20 4.31 -0.38
C HIS A 67 4.36 5.77 -0.78
N LEU A 68 3.28 6.53 -0.76
CA LEU A 68 3.28 7.87 -1.33
C LEU A 68 3.51 8.98 -0.29
N GLY A 69 3.47 8.63 0.99
CA GLY A 69 3.72 9.55 2.09
C GLY A 69 2.48 9.84 2.94
N SER A 70 2.51 10.90 3.73
CA SER A 70 1.49 11.19 4.72
C SER A 70 1.22 12.69 4.86
N VAL A 71 0.11 13.01 5.52
CA VAL A 71 -0.20 14.34 6.03
C VAL A 71 0.37 14.45 7.44
N GLU A 72 1.18 15.46 7.69
CA GLU A 72 1.76 15.69 9.02
C GLU A 72 0.69 16.16 10.01
N MET A 73 0.30 15.27 10.89
CA MET A 73 -0.69 15.50 11.93
C MET A 73 -0.45 14.54 13.10
N LYS A 74 -1.22 14.68 14.18
CA LYS A 74 -1.11 13.78 15.32
C LYS A 74 -1.56 12.36 14.95
N ASP A 75 -1.08 11.37 15.68
CA ASP A 75 -1.47 9.98 15.50
C ASP A 75 -2.94 9.74 15.89
N TYR A 76 -3.81 9.74 14.89
CA TYR A 76 -5.21 9.34 15.02
C TYR A 76 -5.37 7.83 14.89
N SER A 77 -4.60 7.22 13.99
CA SER A 77 -4.65 5.78 13.73
C SER A 77 -4.41 4.96 14.99
N GLY A 78 -3.36 5.28 15.73
CA GLY A 78 -3.08 4.63 17.02
C GLY A 78 -4.21 4.82 18.03
N LYS A 79 -4.77 6.02 18.13
CA LYS A 79 -5.90 6.29 19.03
C LYS A 79 -7.15 5.49 18.68
N PHE A 80 -7.49 5.38 17.39
CA PHE A 80 -8.62 4.58 16.95
C PHE A 80 -8.41 3.09 17.23
N LYS A 81 -7.18 2.56 16.97
CA LYS A 81 -6.82 1.18 17.31
C LYS A 81 -7.00 0.89 18.80
N GLU A 82 -6.47 1.77 19.68
CA GLU A 82 -6.67 1.66 21.13
C GLU A 82 -8.16 1.70 21.54
N MET A 83 -8.96 2.55 20.93
CA MET A 83 -10.38 2.65 21.23
C MET A 83 -11.13 1.39 20.80
N LEU A 84 -10.76 0.78 19.67
CA LEU A 84 -11.31 -0.53 19.26
C LEU A 84 -10.96 -1.63 20.25
N GLU A 85 -9.71 -1.69 20.71
CA GLU A 85 -9.28 -2.68 21.73
C GLU A 85 -10.09 -2.56 23.02
N ARG A 86 -10.54 -1.35 23.37
CA ARG A 86 -11.40 -1.09 24.51
C ARG A 86 -12.89 -1.27 24.24
N GLY A 87 -13.29 -1.67 23.01
CA GLY A 87 -14.69 -1.79 22.62
C GLY A 87 -15.45 -0.45 22.53
N GLU A 88 -14.73 0.67 22.35
CA GLU A 88 -15.31 2.02 22.32
C GLU A 88 -15.78 2.44 20.91
N LYS A 89 -15.72 1.56 19.88
CA LYS A 89 -16.21 1.87 18.53
C LYS A 89 -17.70 2.26 18.57
N GLY A 90 -18.05 3.35 17.90
CA GLY A 90 -19.42 3.89 17.89
C GLY A 90 -19.82 4.65 19.16
N SER A 91 -18.92 4.84 20.11
CA SER A 91 -19.17 5.73 21.24
C SER A 91 -19.17 7.20 20.83
N SER A 92 -19.84 8.06 21.61
CA SER A 92 -19.79 9.51 21.40
C SER A 92 -18.38 10.09 21.33
N LYS A 93 -17.42 9.46 22.04
CA LYS A 93 -16.00 9.83 22.02
C LYS A 93 -15.35 9.44 20.70
N TYR A 94 -15.70 8.25 20.20
CA TYR A 94 -15.23 7.77 18.91
C TYR A 94 -15.69 8.67 17.78
N GLU A 95 -16.98 9.00 17.71
CA GLU A 95 -17.57 9.87 16.70
C GLU A 95 -16.99 11.29 16.72
N LYS A 96 -16.73 11.83 17.91
CA LYS A 96 -16.02 13.13 18.03
C LYS A 96 -14.60 13.06 17.48
N LEU A 97 -13.89 11.97 17.71
CA LEU A 97 -12.55 11.78 17.17
C LEU A 97 -12.56 11.65 15.64
N VAL A 98 -13.57 10.95 15.06
CA VAL A 98 -13.77 10.88 13.60
C VAL A 98 -13.97 12.29 13.02
N ALA A 99 -14.87 13.07 13.59
CA ALA A 99 -15.14 14.43 13.13
C ALA A 99 -13.87 15.35 13.25
N GLU A 100 -13.09 15.17 14.31
CA GLU A 100 -11.84 15.89 14.49
C GLU A 100 -10.80 15.48 13.42
N LEU A 101 -10.62 14.18 13.17
CA LEU A 101 -9.71 13.67 12.14
C LEU A 101 -10.05 14.28 10.78
N VAL A 102 -11.31 14.17 10.35
CA VAL A 102 -11.75 14.68 9.05
C VAL A 102 -11.46 16.18 8.93
N LYS A 103 -11.84 16.96 9.93
CA LYS A 103 -11.58 18.40 9.95
C LYS A 103 -10.09 18.74 9.85
N VAL A 104 -9.25 18.07 10.64
CA VAL A 104 -7.80 18.36 10.67
C VAL A 104 -7.14 17.92 9.37
N ARG A 105 -7.53 16.74 8.85
CA ARG A 105 -6.99 16.22 7.59
C ARG A 105 -7.33 17.15 6.42
N GLU A 106 -8.60 17.53 6.25
CA GLU A 106 -9.03 18.42 5.17
C GLU A 106 -8.36 19.79 5.25
N ALA A 107 -8.17 20.33 6.44
CA ALA A 107 -7.47 21.60 6.62
C ALA A 107 -5.98 21.55 6.24
N LYS A 108 -5.36 20.38 6.32
CA LYS A 108 -3.89 20.23 6.13
C LYS A 108 -3.50 19.61 4.81
N LYS A 109 -4.30 18.70 4.23
CA LYS A 109 -3.89 17.79 3.16
C LYS A 109 -3.42 18.47 1.88
N ALA A 110 -3.96 19.64 1.54
CA ALA A 110 -3.74 20.27 0.24
C ALA A 110 -2.25 20.44 -0.09
N LYS A 111 -1.46 20.98 0.84
CA LYS A 111 -0.02 21.17 0.64
C LYS A 111 0.77 19.86 0.46
N PHE A 112 0.33 18.77 1.11
CA PHE A 112 0.98 17.47 0.99
C PHE A 112 0.62 16.79 -0.32
N VAL A 113 -0.62 16.92 -0.77
CA VAL A 113 -1.08 16.44 -2.09
C VAL A 113 -0.34 17.18 -3.21
N GLU A 114 -0.17 18.50 -3.11
CA GLU A 114 0.60 19.30 -4.08
C GLU A 114 2.05 18.81 -4.18
N ARG A 115 2.71 18.58 -3.03
CA ARG A 115 4.07 18.02 -2.98
C ARG A 115 4.15 16.62 -3.58
N LEU A 116 3.19 15.76 -3.24
CA LEU A 116 3.07 14.42 -3.80
C LEU A 116 3.02 14.48 -5.33
N TYR A 117 2.13 15.30 -5.88
CA TYR A 117 1.98 15.42 -7.33
C TYR A 117 3.24 16.00 -7.99
N ALA A 118 3.86 17.02 -7.39
CA ALA A 118 5.11 17.59 -7.89
C ALA A 118 6.25 16.54 -7.91
N THR A 119 6.31 15.69 -6.89
CA THR A 119 7.30 14.61 -6.80
C THR A 119 7.04 13.52 -7.82
N LEU A 120 5.78 13.05 -7.94
CA LEU A 120 5.42 12.00 -8.90
C LEU A 120 5.58 12.44 -10.36
N ARG A 121 5.34 13.72 -10.69
CA ARG A 121 5.61 14.27 -12.04
C ARG A 121 7.08 14.16 -12.46
N LYS A 122 8.01 14.02 -11.51
CA LYS A 122 9.44 13.77 -11.80
C LYS A 122 9.74 12.28 -11.96
N VAL A 123 8.94 11.39 -11.35
CA VAL A 123 9.16 9.93 -11.38
C VAL A 123 8.44 9.27 -12.56
N ILE A 124 7.23 9.71 -12.88
CA ILE A 124 6.37 9.11 -13.91
C ILE A 124 7.07 8.99 -15.28
N PRO A 125 7.70 10.04 -15.84
CA PRO A 125 8.37 9.94 -17.15
C PRO A 125 9.47 8.88 -17.18
N GLU A 126 10.17 8.69 -16.07
CA GLU A 126 11.23 7.69 -15.95
C GLU A 126 10.68 6.26 -15.89
N ALA A 127 9.50 6.07 -15.25
CA ALA A 127 8.79 4.81 -15.25
C ALA A 127 8.22 4.50 -16.64
N GLU A 128 7.63 5.48 -17.32
CA GLU A 128 7.13 5.37 -18.71
C GLU A 128 8.22 4.96 -19.68
N ALA A 129 9.38 5.64 -19.64
CA ALA A 129 10.51 5.33 -20.50
C ALA A 129 11.03 3.90 -20.34
N ARG A 130 10.80 3.27 -19.18
CA ARG A 130 11.21 1.90 -18.88
C ARG A 130 10.06 0.89 -19.02
N GLY A 131 8.83 1.33 -19.26
CA GLY A 131 7.66 0.47 -19.29
C GLY A 131 7.36 -0.19 -17.94
N ILE A 132 7.77 0.44 -16.82
CA ILE A 132 7.57 -0.09 -15.47
C ILE A 132 6.35 0.57 -14.84
N LYS A 133 5.42 -0.23 -14.33
CA LYS A 133 4.24 0.26 -13.60
C LYS A 133 4.62 0.76 -12.21
N LEU A 134 3.91 1.78 -11.76
CA LEU A 134 3.97 2.32 -10.41
C LEU A 134 2.69 1.89 -9.67
N GLY A 135 2.82 0.96 -8.75
CA GLY A 135 1.71 0.47 -7.92
C GLY A 135 1.51 1.39 -6.72
N CYS A 136 0.54 2.29 -6.79
CA CYS A 136 0.16 3.16 -5.66
C CYS A 136 -0.60 2.34 -4.64
N GLU A 137 -0.01 2.10 -3.50
CA GLU A 137 -0.57 1.21 -2.48
C GLU A 137 -1.54 1.94 -1.56
N ASN A 138 -2.68 1.28 -1.25
CA ASN A 138 -3.53 1.72 -0.15
C ASN A 138 -2.85 1.42 1.19
N ARG A 139 -2.87 2.41 2.08
CA ARG A 139 -2.14 2.35 3.35
C ARG A 139 -3.09 2.12 4.54
N GLU A 140 -2.54 1.64 5.66
CA GLU A 140 -3.32 1.35 6.86
C GLU A 140 -3.62 2.59 7.72
N ALA A 141 -2.69 3.55 7.78
CA ALA A 141 -2.83 4.70 8.64
C ALA A 141 -3.70 5.80 8.00
N LEU A 142 -4.52 6.44 8.82
CA LEU A 142 -5.45 7.49 8.40
C LEU A 142 -4.73 8.80 8.03
N GLU A 143 -3.49 8.93 8.46
CA GLU A 143 -2.59 10.04 8.14
C GLU A 143 -1.96 9.90 6.76
N GLU A 144 -1.88 8.68 6.21
CA GLU A 144 -1.20 8.39 4.96
C GLU A 144 -2.00 8.87 3.72
N LEU A 145 -1.28 9.10 2.63
CA LEU A 145 -1.80 9.46 1.31
C LEU A 145 -1.45 8.38 0.28
N PRO A 146 -2.36 8.12 -0.67
CA PRO A 146 -3.74 8.62 -0.78
C PRO A 146 -4.66 7.99 0.26
N PHE A 147 -5.62 8.75 0.76
CA PHE A 147 -6.80 8.20 1.40
C PHE A 147 -7.81 7.80 0.30
N GLU A 148 -8.90 7.11 0.65
CA GLU A 148 -9.78 6.47 -0.34
C GLU A 148 -10.23 7.40 -1.47
N ASP A 149 -10.75 8.57 -1.15
CA ASP A 149 -11.22 9.54 -2.16
C ASP A 149 -10.07 10.20 -2.94
N ASP A 150 -8.89 10.27 -2.33
CA ASP A 150 -7.71 10.87 -2.94
C ASP A 150 -7.18 10.05 -4.13
N PHE A 151 -7.42 8.72 -4.19
CA PHE A 151 -7.01 7.87 -5.32
C PHE A 151 -7.65 8.29 -6.64
N ALA A 152 -8.94 8.62 -6.63
CA ALA A 152 -9.62 9.08 -7.84
C ALA A 152 -9.01 10.38 -8.36
N LEU A 153 -8.70 11.31 -7.45
CA LEU A 153 -8.03 12.57 -7.78
C LEU A 153 -6.60 12.32 -8.28
N LEU A 154 -5.84 11.46 -7.60
CA LEU A 154 -4.47 11.11 -7.99
C LEU A 154 -4.41 10.59 -9.43
N PHE A 155 -5.27 9.62 -9.77
CA PHE A 155 -5.28 9.02 -11.11
C PHE A 155 -5.83 9.95 -12.20
N ARG A 156 -6.64 10.92 -11.84
CA ARG A 156 -7.12 11.97 -12.76
C ARG A 156 -6.02 13.01 -13.03
N GLU A 157 -5.40 13.52 -11.98
CA GLU A 157 -4.40 14.61 -12.08
C GLU A 157 -3.05 14.13 -12.61
N LEU A 158 -2.71 12.87 -12.38
CA LEU A 158 -1.50 12.22 -12.88
C LEU A 158 -1.88 11.10 -13.85
N SER A 159 -2.65 11.48 -14.89
CA SER A 159 -3.12 10.54 -15.90
C SER A 159 -1.95 9.98 -16.71
N SER A 160 -1.54 8.76 -16.36
CA SER A 160 -0.47 8.01 -17.01
C SER A 160 -0.79 6.53 -17.02
N PRO A 161 -0.42 5.78 -18.09
CA PRO A 161 -0.66 4.35 -18.17
C PRO A 161 0.19 3.53 -17.18
N VAL A 162 1.27 4.12 -16.64
CA VAL A 162 2.11 3.45 -15.64
C VAL A 162 1.59 3.63 -14.23
N MET A 163 0.70 4.61 -13.97
CA MET A 163 0.08 4.81 -12.66
C MET A 163 -1.03 3.77 -12.43
N THR A 164 -0.82 2.88 -11.47
CA THR A 164 -1.74 1.78 -11.18
C THR A 164 -2.08 1.73 -9.69
N TYR A 165 -3.20 1.07 -9.38
CA TYR A 165 -3.59 0.78 -8.01
C TYR A 165 -2.93 -0.53 -7.56
N TRP A 166 -2.40 -0.55 -6.34
CA TRP A 166 -1.91 -1.73 -5.65
C TRP A 166 -2.72 -1.93 -4.38
N HIS A 167 -3.32 -3.10 -4.23
CA HIS A 167 -4.24 -3.36 -3.12
C HIS A 167 -3.60 -4.22 -2.04
N ASP A 168 -3.38 -3.63 -0.88
CA ASP A 168 -3.04 -4.36 0.33
C ASP A 168 -4.31 -4.74 1.08
N THR A 169 -4.51 -6.07 1.26
CA THR A 169 -5.72 -6.62 1.86
C THR A 169 -5.83 -6.35 3.35
N GLY A 170 -4.71 -6.34 4.05
CA GLY A 170 -4.70 -6.07 5.49
C GLY A 170 -4.88 -4.60 5.81
N HIS A 171 -4.24 -3.70 5.05
CA HIS A 171 -4.41 -2.25 5.22
C HIS A 171 -5.87 -1.82 5.02
N ALA A 172 -6.53 -2.36 3.98
CA ALA A 172 -7.94 -2.10 3.75
C ALA A 172 -8.81 -2.69 4.88
N GLN A 173 -8.49 -3.90 5.36
CA GLN A 173 -9.24 -4.52 6.45
C GLN A 173 -9.11 -3.75 7.77
N ILE A 174 -7.94 -3.20 8.08
CA ILE A 174 -7.76 -2.34 9.26
C ILE A 174 -8.69 -1.13 9.17
N LYS A 175 -8.75 -0.45 8.04
CA LYS A 175 -9.65 0.70 7.85
C LYS A 175 -11.13 0.31 7.91
N GLU A 176 -11.50 -0.89 7.44
CA GLU A 176 -12.86 -1.41 7.60
C GLU A 176 -13.17 -1.69 9.07
N ASN A 177 -12.26 -2.33 9.80
CA ASN A 177 -12.41 -2.56 11.25
C ASN A 177 -12.60 -1.24 12.00
N LEU A 178 -11.85 -0.21 11.62
CA LEU A 178 -12.00 1.16 12.13
C LEU A 178 -13.27 1.87 11.61
N GLY A 179 -13.97 1.35 10.62
CA GLY A 179 -15.23 1.91 10.11
C GLY A 179 -15.10 3.04 9.11
N PHE A 180 -13.93 3.20 8.48
CA PHE A 180 -13.69 4.26 7.49
C PHE A 180 -14.01 3.86 6.07
N ILE A 181 -13.98 2.56 5.75
CA ILE A 181 -14.29 2.03 4.42
C ILE A 181 -15.15 0.77 4.50
N GLN A 182 -15.67 0.37 3.35
CA GLN A 182 -16.13 -0.99 3.08
C GLN A 182 -15.12 -1.63 2.12
N HIS A 183 -14.39 -2.64 2.58
CA HIS A 183 -13.20 -3.19 1.93
C HIS A 183 -13.46 -3.61 0.47
N ALA A 184 -14.46 -4.45 0.25
CA ALA A 184 -14.79 -4.94 -1.10
C ALA A 184 -15.26 -3.81 -2.04
N GLN A 185 -16.01 -2.85 -1.53
CA GLN A 185 -16.47 -1.68 -2.31
C GLN A 185 -15.29 -0.78 -2.70
N HIS A 186 -14.37 -0.55 -1.77
CA HIS A 186 -13.15 0.21 -2.05
C HIS A 186 -12.33 -0.45 -3.17
N LEU A 187 -12.07 -1.76 -3.08
CA LEU A 187 -11.37 -2.49 -4.13
C LEU A 187 -12.10 -2.42 -5.47
N GLN A 188 -13.42 -2.56 -5.46
CA GLN A 188 -14.23 -2.48 -6.68
C GLN A 188 -14.10 -1.12 -7.37
N THR A 189 -14.07 -0.03 -6.60
CA THR A 189 -13.93 1.34 -7.14
C THR A 189 -12.67 1.52 -7.98
N PHE A 190 -11.58 0.84 -7.62
CA PHE A 190 -10.27 0.97 -8.31
C PHE A 190 -9.86 -0.27 -9.10
N SER A 191 -10.77 -1.23 -9.29
CA SER A 191 -10.50 -2.52 -9.96
C SER A 191 -10.00 -2.37 -11.39
N ASP A 192 -10.40 -1.32 -12.12
CA ASP A 192 -9.94 -1.05 -13.49
C ASP A 192 -8.47 -0.60 -13.56
N ARG A 193 -7.93 -0.10 -12.46
CA ARG A 193 -6.54 0.31 -12.32
C ARG A 193 -5.67 -0.68 -11.54
N LEU A 194 -6.27 -1.75 -11.06
CA LEU A 194 -5.62 -2.73 -10.21
C LEU A 194 -4.51 -3.49 -10.95
N ALA A 195 -3.30 -3.44 -10.43
CA ALA A 195 -2.16 -4.17 -10.98
C ALA A 195 -1.80 -5.41 -10.15
N GLY A 196 -2.09 -5.40 -8.86
CA GLY A 196 -1.78 -6.53 -7.99
C GLY A 196 -2.12 -6.27 -6.53
N PHE A 197 -1.68 -7.21 -5.71
CA PHE A 197 -2.02 -7.30 -4.30
C PHE A 197 -0.79 -7.55 -3.41
N HIS A 198 -0.80 -6.96 -2.22
CA HIS A 198 -0.23 -7.58 -1.04
C HIS A 198 -1.33 -8.35 -0.32
N ILE A 199 -1.06 -9.61 0.00
CA ILE A 199 -2.06 -10.53 0.54
C ILE A 199 -1.62 -10.99 1.91
N HIS A 200 -2.35 -10.57 2.91
CA HIS A 200 -2.27 -11.04 4.29
C HIS A 200 -3.61 -10.82 4.99
N ASP A 201 -3.76 -11.40 6.16
CA ASP A 201 -4.97 -11.27 6.96
C ASP A 201 -4.73 -10.34 8.15
N VAL A 202 -5.82 -9.96 8.81
CA VAL A 202 -5.81 -9.09 9.98
C VAL A 202 -6.60 -9.74 11.11
N GLN A 203 -5.95 -9.99 12.23
CA GLN A 203 -6.66 -10.31 13.45
C GLN A 203 -7.13 -9.01 14.11
N PRO A 204 -8.44 -8.91 14.39
CA PRO A 204 -8.98 -7.71 15.01
C PRO A 204 -8.29 -7.31 16.32
N PRO A 205 -8.14 -6.01 16.61
CA PRO A 205 -8.66 -4.92 15.78
C PRO A 205 -7.77 -4.54 14.58
N ALA A 206 -6.43 -4.73 14.67
CA ALA A 206 -5.49 -4.19 13.69
C ALA A 206 -4.14 -4.94 13.64
N ARG A 207 -4.09 -6.21 14.06
CA ARG A 207 -2.88 -7.03 13.94
C ARG A 207 -2.81 -7.59 12.51
N ASP A 208 -1.97 -6.99 11.71
CA ASP A 208 -1.75 -7.32 10.30
C ASP A 208 -0.68 -8.40 10.07
N HIS A 209 -0.34 -8.65 8.80
CA HIS A 209 0.63 -9.64 8.34
C HIS A 209 0.36 -11.06 8.90
N CYS A 210 -0.92 -11.36 9.19
CA CYS A 210 -1.38 -12.67 9.61
C CYS A 210 -1.61 -13.59 8.41
N ALA A 211 -1.61 -14.89 8.65
CA ALA A 211 -1.91 -15.86 7.59
C ALA A 211 -3.37 -15.74 7.14
N PRO A 212 -3.66 -15.72 5.82
CA PRO A 212 -5.02 -15.74 5.32
C PRO A 212 -5.86 -16.88 5.88
N GLY A 213 -7.06 -16.55 6.34
CA GLY A 213 -7.98 -17.46 7.03
C GLY A 213 -7.82 -17.48 8.55
N SER A 214 -6.90 -16.71 9.12
CA SER A 214 -6.74 -16.57 10.57
C SER A 214 -7.30 -15.26 11.14
N GLY A 215 -7.83 -14.38 10.30
CA GLY A 215 -8.31 -13.07 10.66
C GLY A 215 -9.69 -12.76 10.09
N SER A 216 -9.93 -11.49 9.78
CA SER A 216 -11.25 -10.97 9.40
C SER A 216 -11.38 -10.57 7.92
N VAL A 217 -10.34 -10.72 7.10
CA VAL A 217 -10.42 -10.40 5.67
C VAL A 217 -11.40 -11.34 4.95
N ASN A 218 -12.41 -10.76 4.32
CA ASN A 218 -13.38 -11.52 3.53
C ASN A 218 -12.85 -11.78 2.11
N PHE A 219 -11.88 -12.68 1.96
CA PHE A 219 -11.29 -13.04 0.66
C PHE A 219 -12.31 -13.46 -0.41
N PRO A 220 -13.40 -14.19 -0.10
CA PRO A 220 -14.46 -14.47 -1.08
C PRO A 220 -15.09 -13.23 -1.68
N ALA A 221 -15.32 -12.17 -0.88
CA ALA A 221 -15.90 -10.92 -1.36
C ALA A 221 -14.98 -10.15 -2.31
N LEU A 222 -13.66 -10.37 -2.23
CA LEU A 222 -12.68 -9.72 -3.11
C LEU A 222 -12.54 -10.45 -4.45
N LYS A 223 -12.90 -11.74 -4.52
CA LYS A 223 -12.72 -12.59 -5.72
C LYS A 223 -13.23 -11.98 -7.03
N PRO A 224 -14.39 -11.32 -7.10
CA PRO A 224 -14.90 -10.75 -8.36
C PRO A 224 -13.94 -9.74 -9.02
N MET A 225 -13.08 -9.08 -8.23
CA MET A 225 -12.11 -8.11 -8.72
C MET A 225 -10.74 -8.72 -9.03
N VAL A 226 -10.51 -9.98 -8.65
CA VAL A 226 -9.24 -10.68 -8.89
C VAL A 226 -9.20 -11.24 -10.31
N LYS A 227 -8.14 -10.91 -11.06
CA LYS A 227 -7.93 -11.40 -12.43
C LYS A 227 -6.59 -12.15 -12.51
N ALA A 228 -6.48 -13.07 -13.48
CA ALA A 228 -5.27 -13.89 -13.66
C ALA A 228 -3.98 -13.06 -13.85
N GLN A 229 -4.09 -11.92 -14.54
CA GLN A 229 -2.95 -11.03 -14.79
C GLN A 229 -2.49 -10.22 -13.60
N HIS A 230 -3.26 -10.14 -12.51
CA HIS A 230 -2.85 -9.40 -11.33
C HIS A 230 -1.68 -10.10 -10.63
N ILE A 231 -0.69 -9.32 -10.23
CA ILE A 231 0.42 -9.80 -9.42
C ILE A 231 -0.11 -10.05 -8.00
N LYS A 232 0.23 -11.19 -7.41
CA LYS A 232 -0.20 -11.59 -6.07
C LYS A 232 1.03 -11.87 -5.23
N VAL A 233 1.29 -11.01 -4.27
CA VAL A 233 2.41 -11.10 -3.32
C VAL A 233 1.84 -11.41 -1.94
N PHE A 234 2.19 -12.56 -1.38
CA PHE A 234 1.86 -12.87 0.00
C PHE A 234 2.89 -12.19 0.91
N GLU A 235 2.42 -11.29 1.76
CA GLU A 235 3.24 -10.52 2.69
C GLU A 235 2.96 -10.95 4.13
N PHE A 236 3.85 -11.76 4.68
CA PHE A 236 3.68 -12.34 6.01
C PHE A 236 4.72 -11.82 7.00
N SER A 237 4.37 -11.85 8.28
CA SER A 237 5.34 -11.62 9.34
C SER A 237 6.56 -12.54 9.17
N PRO A 238 7.79 -12.02 9.24
CA PRO A 238 9.01 -12.83 9.08
C PRO A 238 9.14 -13.99 10.08
N ALA A 239 8.47 -13.91 11.22
CA ALA A 239 8.46 -14.95 12.25
C ALA A 239 7.42 -16.04 12.02
N MET A 240 6.65 -15.98 10.91
CA MET A 240 5.58 -16.96 10.66
C MET A 240 6.14 -18.34 10.32
N PRO A 241 5.66 -19.42 10.97
CA PRO A 241 6.05 -20.78 10.63
C PRO A 241 5.71 -21.13 9.17
N VAL A 242 6.59 -21.83 8.48
CA VAL A 242 6.44 -22.19 7.06
C VAL A 242 5.14 -22.95 6.76
N GLU A 243 4.72 -23.85 7.65
CA GLU A 243 3.49 -24.62 7.46
C GLU A 243 2.24 -23.73 7.57
N VAL A 244 2.22 -22.73 8.44
CA VAL A 244 1.14 -21.73 8.54
C VAL A 244 1.09 -20.87 7.29
N LEU A 245 2.26 -20.45 6.78
CA LEU A 245 2.40 -19.73 5.53
C LEU A 245 1.81 -20.52 4.35
N LYS A 246 2.20 -21.80 4.20
CA LYS A 246 1.69 -22.69 3.15
C LYS A 246 0.15 -22.83 3.21
N GLN A 247 -0.39 -23.00 4.42
CA GLN A 247 -1.84 -23.11 4.65
C GLN A 247 -2.57 -21.82 4.23
N GLY A 248 -2.04 -20.66 4.60
CA GLY A 248 -2.60 -19.36 4.19
C GLY A 248 -2.60 -19.16 2.68
N VAL A 249 -1.50 -19.51 2.01
CA VAL A 249 -1.40 -19.46 0.54
C VAL A 249 -2.42 -20.41 -0.11
N ALA A 250 -2.51 -21.65 0.37
CA ALA A 250 -3.47 -22.64 -0.15
C ALA A 250 -4.93 -22.20 0.09
N HIS A 251 -5.20 -21.52 1.22
CA HIS A 251 -6.51 -20.98 1.53
C HIS A 251 -6.97 -19.97 0.48
N VAL A 252 -6.15 -18.96 0.17
CA VAL A 252 -6.49 -17.93 -0.83
C VAL A 252 -6.60 -18.54 -2.23
N LYS A 253 -5.66 -19.40 -2.63
CA LYS A 253 -5.71 -20.06 -3.93
C LYS A 253 -7.00 -20.83 -4.15
N ARG A 254 -7.44 -21.59 -3.14
CA ARG A 254 -8.73 -22.30 -3.20
C ARG A 254 -9.92 -21.36 -3.34
N LEU A 255 -9.94 -20.23 -2.59
CA LEU A 255 -11.03 -19.27 -2.63
C LEU A 255 -11.08 -18.49 -3.95
N TRP A 256 -9.93 -18.16 -4.51
CA TRP A 256 -9.85 -17.38 -5.74
C TRP A 256 -9.84 -18.25 -7.01
N GLY A 257 -9.67 -19.57 -6.87
CA GLY A 257 -9.72 -20.52 -7.98
C GLY A 257 -8.42 -20.60 -8.77
N GLU A 258 -7.29 -20.61 -8.06
CA GLU A 258 -5.92 -20.65 -8.62
C GLU A 258 -5.19 -21.95 -8.26
#